data_c53df2c5e79d19fc096c47093c0b4abd
#
_entry.id   c53df2c5e79d19fc096c47093c0b4abd
#
_cell.length_a   1.000
_cell.length_b   1.000
_cell.length_c   1.000
_cell.angle_alpha   90.00
_cell.angle_beta   90.00
_cell.angle_gamma   90.00
#
_symmetry.space_group_name_H-M   'P 1'
#
loop_
_entity.id
_entity.type
_entity.pdbx_description
1 polymer ?
#
loop_
_entity_poly.entity_id
_entity_poly.type
_entity_poly.pdbx_seq_one_letter_code
_entity_poly.pdbx_strand_id
1 'polypeptide(L)'
;VHPVAYTQDTVGPMAPLAVDVARLTEVLTCADPDDPYSLSGSGRPATSLIGTPLGGIRIGLPTTFFFDDIDPAVASRIDDFLEWLKASGATIVPVNDFGQAGGFEHWTRIVQCEGAALHQDRIRESPGDFSPDVLGRISAGLDVSAIDLARSLDWRERYRHRLDEVFGDVDVIVTPVVPIDVPFADGLDSRAQT
;
A
#
# COMPACT_ATOMS: atom_id res chain seq x y z
N VAL A 1 -4.90 -16.29 -5.81
CA VAL A 1 -4.28 -15.12 -6.48
C VAL A 1 -2.96 -15.57 -7.06
N HIS A 2 -2.62 -15.17 -8.29
CA HIS A 2 -1.30 -15.47 -8.85
C HIS A 2 -0.30 -14.47 -8.28
N PRO A 3 0.74 -14.89 -7.56
CA PRO A 3 1.63 -13.98 -6.88
C PRO A 3 2.56 -13.23 -7.86
N VAL A 4 2.90 -12.00 -7.50
CA VAL A 4 3.91 -11.18 -8.18
C VAL A 4 5.08 -10.93 -7.23
N ALA A 5 4.80 -10.56 -5.99
CA ALA A 5 5.82 -10.28 -4.98
C ALA A 5 5.34 -10.82 -3.62
N TYR A 6 5.81 -11.99 -3.24
CA TYR A 6 5.30 -12.74 -2.08
C TYR A 6 5.49 -12.03 -0.73
N THR A 7 6.37 -11.06 -0.63
CA THR A 7 6.51 -10.25 0.59
C THR A 7 5.71 -8.94 0.55
N GLN A 8 5.02 -8.64 -0.56
CA GLN A 8 4.31 -7.37 -0.76
C GLN A 8 2.87 -7.53 -1.27
N ASP A 9 2.54 -8.68 -1.88
CA ASP A 9 1.19 -8.93 -2.35
C ASP A 9 0.22 -8.95 -1.18
N THR A 10 -0.88 -8.22 -1.32
CA THR A 10 -1.92 -8.12 -0.30
C THR A 10 -3.29 -8.30 -0.95
N VAL A 11 -4.15 -9.11 -0.34
CA VAL A 11 -5.54 -9.27 -0.75
C VAL A 11 -6.39 -8.24 -0.04
N GLY A 12 -7.10 -7.41 -0.79
CA GLY A 12 -8.02 -6.39 -0.28
C GLY A 12 -9.46 -6.64 -0.73
N PRO A 13 -10.44 -6.79 0.18
CA PRO A 13 -11.84 -6.92 -0.19
C PRO A 13 -12.42 -5.60 -0.67
N MET A 14 -13.33 -5.66 -1.64
CA MET A 14 -14.11 -4.52 -2.12
C MET A 14 -15.60 -4.88 -2.13
N ALA A 15 -16.43 -4.00 -1.57
CA ALA A 15 -17.88 -4.16 -1.57
C ALA A 15 -18.54 -2.78 -1.45
N PRO A 16 -19.83 -2.63 -1.85
CA PRO A 16 -20.56 -1.38 -1.74
C PRO A 16 -20.82 -0.91 -0.30
N LEU A 17 -20.85 -1.85 0.66
CA LEU A 17 -21.11 -1.55 2.07
C LEU A 17 -19.90 -1.86 2.94
N ALA A 18 -19.56 -0.95 3.86
CA ALA A 18 -18.47 -1.13 4.81
C ALA A 18 -18.60 -2.42 5.66
N VAL A 19 -19.82 -2.81 6.02
CA VAL A 19 -20.07 -4.05 6.76
C VAL A 19 -19.69 -5.30 5.97
N ASP A 20 -19.87 -5.30 4.65
CA ASP A 20 -19.49 -6.44 3.82
C ASP A 20 -17.97 -6.50 3.61
N VAL A 21 -17.31 -5.34 3.47
CA VAL A 21 -15.84 -5.26 3.51
C VAL A 21 -15.31 -5.80 4.84
N ALA A 22 -15.90 -5.41 5.97
CA ALA A 22 -15.51 -5.89 7.29
C ALA A 22 -15.65 -7.42 7.41
N ARG A 23 -16.76 -8.00 6.97
CA ARG A 23 -16.98 -9.46 6.95
C ARG A 23 -15.97 -10.21 6.09
N LEU A 24 -15.70 -9.69 4.88
CA LEU A 24 -14.70 -10.29 4.01
C LEU A 24 -13.29 -10.18 4.60
N THR A 25 -12.95 -9.05 5.22
CA THR A 25 -11.69 -8.86 5.93
C THR A 25 -11.51 -9.89 7.04
N GLU A 26 -12.54 -10.15 7.86
CA GLU A 26 -12.49 -11.16 8.91
C GLU A 26 -12.16 -12.56 8.39
N VAL A 27 -12.72 -12.93 7.23
CA VAL A 27 -12.42 -14.21 6.59
C VAL A 27 -10.99 -14.25 6.07
N LEU A 28 -10.52 -13.15 5.45
CA LEU A 28 -9.21 -13.09 4.82
C LEU A 28 -8.04 -12.93 5.81
N THR A 29 -8.31 -12.44 7.02
CA THR A 29 -7.26 -12.22 8.05
C THR A 29 -7.04 -13.43 8.96
N CYS A 30 -7.60 -14.59 8.63
CA CYS A 30 -7.28 -15.84 9.34
C CYS A 30 -5.82 -16.25 9.03
N ALA A 31 -5.12 -16.73 10.07
CA ALA A 31 -3.78 -17.28 9.88
C ALA A 31 -3.84 -18.51 8.96
N ASP A 32 -2.96 -18.53 7.96
CA ASP A 32 -2.79 -19.66 7.06
C ASP A 32 -1.45 -20.34 7.38
N PRO A 33 -1.45 -21.62 7.86
CA PRO A 33 -0.22 -22.32 8.20
C PRO A 33 0.63 -22.67 6.96
N ASP A 34 0.04 -22.65 5.77
CA ASP A 34 0.74 -22.94 4.51
C ASP A 34 1.37 -21.66 3.89
N ASP A 35 1.02 -20.48 4.40
CA ASP A 35 1.62 -19.21 4.01
C ASP A 35 2.65 -18.72 5.04
N PRO A 36 3.96 -18.76 4.75
CA PRO A 36 5.00 -18.33 5.67
C PRO A 36 4.96 -16.82 5.98
N TYR A 37 4.23 -16.03 5.21
CA TYR A 37 4.04 -14.59 5.40
C TYR A 37 2.73 -14.25 6.10
N SER A 38 1.87 -15.25 6.35
CA SER A 38 0.62 -15.05 7.07
C SER A 38 0.86 -14.66 8.53
N LEU A 39 0.24 -13.59 8.96
CA LEU A 39 0.32 -13.13 10.34
C LEU A 39 -0.86 -13.68 11.15
N SER A 40 -0.59 -14.11 12.38
CA SER A 40 -1.64 -14.48 13.32
C SER A 40 -2.41 -13.23 13.74
N GLY A 41 -3.63 -13.07 13.23
CA GLY A 41 -4.52 -11.99 13.64
C GLY A 41 -5.12 -12.29 15.03
N SER A 42 -4.90 -11.40 16.00
CA SER A 42 -5.56 -11.43 17.31
C SER A 42 -6.52 -10.25 17.51
N GLY A 43 -6.92 -9.61 16.40
CA GLY A 43 -7.74 -8.41 16.41
C GLY A 43 -9.20 -8.65 16.82
N ARG A 44 -9.87 -7.57 17.24
CA ARG A 44 -11.32 -7.57 17.34
C ARG A 44 -11.92 -7.83 15.97
N PRO A 45 -13.08 -8.51 15.88
CA PRO A 45 -13.80 -8.61 14.62
C PRO A 45 -14.05 -7.21 14.02
N ALA A 46 -13.69 -7.00 12.75
CA ALA A 46 -13.85 -5.72 12.10
C ALA A 46 -15.31 -5.25 12.07
N THR A 47 -16.25 -6.19 11.99
CA THR A 47 -17.69 -5.93 12.08
C THR A 47 -18.11 -5.31 13.41
N SER A 48 -17.41 -5.61 14.51
CA SER A 48 -17.70 -5.06 15.84
C SER A 48 -17.33 -3.57 15.97
N LEU A 49 -16.55 -3.05 15.03
CA LEU A 49 -16.12 -1.65 15.02
C LEU A 49 -17.05 -0.76 14.17
N ILE A 50 -17.95 -1.35 13.40
CA ILE A 50 -18.89 -0.57 12.57
C ILE A 50 -19.83 0.25 13.45
N GLY A 51 -19.89 1.56 13.17
CA GLY A 51 -20.73 2.50 13.91
C GLY A 51 -20.19 2.91 15.30
N THR A 52 -18.97 2.51 15.64
CA THR A 52 -18.35 3.00 16.88
C THR A 52 -17.96 4.48 16.72
N PRO A 53 -18.07 5.29 17.80
CA PRO A 53 -17.62 6.68 17.75
C PRO A 53 -16.12 6.81 17.46
N LEU A 54 -15.73 7.86 16.76
CA LEU A 54 -14.33 8.18 16.46
C LEU A 54 -13.64 9.00 17.57
N GLY A 55 -14.35 9.28 18.66
CA GLY A 55 -13.78 10.02 19.80
C GLY A 55 -12.55 9.31 20.38
N GLY A 56 -11.44 10.05 20.46
CA GLY A 56 -10.16 9.54 20.95
C GLY A 56 -9.27 8.88 19.89
N ILE A 57 -9.74 8.70 18.65
CA ILE A 57 -8.90 8.22 17.54
C ILE A 57 -7.97 9.35 17.10
N ARG A 58 -6.67 9.06 17.03
CA ARG A 58 -5.62 9.97 16.56
C ARG A 58 -5.32 9.67 15.09
N ILE A 59 -5.61 10.63 14.21
CA ILE A 59 -5.41 10.52 12.77
C ILE A 59 -4.12 11.24 12.41
N GLY A 60 -3.11 10.52 11.99
CA GLY A 60 -1.86 11.07 11.47
C GLY A 60 -2.06 11.65 10.07
N LEU A 61 -1.69 12.91 9.90
CA LEU A 61 -1.69 13.59 8.61
C LEU A 61 -0.25 13.94 8.24
N PRO A 62 0.35 13.26 7.23
CA PRO A 62 1.68 13.60 6.74
C PRO A 62 1.74 15.05 6.25
N THR A 63 2.82 15.77 6.57
CA THR A 63 3.02 17.17 6.20
C THR A 63 3.80 17.34 4.90
N THR A 64 4.37 16.28 4.36
CA THR A 64 5.22 16.28 3.16
C THR A 64 4.97 15.06 2.30
N PHE A 65 5.43 15.08 1.05
CA PHE A 65 5.42 14.01 0.07
C PHE A 65 4.02 13.63 -0.44
N PHE A 66 3.15 13.10 0.41
CA PHE A 66 1.83 12.59 -0.03
C PHE A 66 0.86 13.67 -0.49
N PHE A 67 1.11 14.92 -0.09
CA PHE A 67 0.28 16.07 -0.42
C PHE A 67 1.00 17.06 -1.34
N ASP A 68 2.24 16.74 -1.74
CA ASP A 68 2.96 17.54 -2.71
C ASP A 68 2.37 17.28 -4.12
N ASP A 69 2.11 18.34 -4.87
CA ASP A 69 1.63 18.29 -6.26
C ASP A 69 0.34 17.46 -6.51
N ILE A 70 -0.59 17.46 -5.55
CA ILE A 70 -1.89 16.79 -5.72
C ILE A 70 -2.87 17.66 -6.51
N ASP A 71 -3.74 17.02 -7.29
CA ASP A 71 -4.83 17.69 -8.01
C ASP A 71 -5.76 18.43 -7.02
N PRO A 72 -6.16 19.67 -7.31
CA PRO A 72 -7.07 20.44 -6.45
C PRO A 72 -8.39 19.72 -6.12
N ALA A 73 -8.90 18.89 -7.03
CA ALA A 73 -10.11 18.11 -6.77
C ALA A 73 -9.85 17.01 -5.72
N VAL A 74 -8.69 16.36 -5.76
CA VAL A 74 -8.27 15.39 -4.75
C VAL A 74 -8.05 16.08 -3.41
N ALA A 75 -7.32 17.22 -3.40
CA ALA A 75 -7.09 18.01 -2.19
C ALA A 75 -8.41 18.40 -1.50
N SER A 76 -9.35 18.94 -2.26
CA SER A 76 -10.68 19.33 -1.73
C SER A 76 -11.42 18.16 -1.08
N ARG A 77 -11.36 16.97 -1.66
CA ARG A 77 -12.01 15.77 -1.10
C ARG A 77 -11.35 15.31 0.20
N ILE A 78 -10.04 15.42 0.27
CA ILE A 78 -9.31 15.13 1.52
C ILE A 78 -9.67 16.14 2.60
N ASP A 79 -9.74 17.43 2.27
CA ASP A 79 -10.13 18.47 3.22
C ASP A 79 -11.54 18.25 3.77
N ASP A 80 -12.52 17.97 2.89
CA ASP A 80 -13.89 17.62 3.30
C ASP A 80 -13.90 16.40 4.25
N PHE A 81 -13.09 15.39 3.96
CA PHE A 81 -13.00 14.19 4.77
C PHE A 81 -12.35 14.48 6.14
N LEU A 82 -11.30 15.28 6.18
CA LEU A 82 -10.65 15.68 7.43
C LEU A 82 -11.58 16.51 8.32
N GLU A 83 -12.39 17.41 7.74
CA GLU A 83 -13.38 18.17 8.50
C GLU A 83 -14.47 17.23 9.07
N TRP A 84 -14.92 16.26 8.29
CA TRP A 84 -15.88 15.25 8.77
C TRP A 84 -15.28 14.41 9.91
N LEU A 85 -14.01 14.00 9.83
CA LEU A 85 -13.31 13.26 10.89
C LEU A 85 -13.24 14.07 12.19
N LYS A 86 -12.87 15.37 12.10
CA LYS A 86 -12.85 16.29 13.25
C LYS A 86 -14.24 16.43 13.87
N ALA A 87 -15.27 16.66 13.05
CA ALA A 87 -16.65 16.80 13.50
C ALA A 87 -17.16 15.49 14.15
N SER A 88 -16.62 14.33 13.76
CA SER A 88 -16.92 13.02 14.33
C SER A 88 -16.13 12.72 15.60
N GLY A 89 -15.27 13.63 16.08
CA GLY A 89 -14.55 13.54 17.33
C GLY A 89 -13.12 12.98 17.23
N ALA A 90 -12.60 12.73 16.04
CA ALA A 90 -11.21 12.33 15.85
C ALA A 90 -10.26 13.53 16.04
N THR A 91 -9.02 13.25 16.44
CA THR A 91 -7.95 14.24 16.55
C THR A 91 -7.00 14.12 15.38
N ILE A 92 -6.78 15.19 14.64
CA ILE A 92 -5.79 15.23 13.55
C ILE A 92 -4.42 15.61 14.14
N VAL A 93 -3.43 14.77 13.90
CA VAL A 93 -2.05 14.92 14.38
C VAL A 93 -1.14 15.08 13.16
N PRO A 94 -0.41 16.20 13.03
CA PRO A 94 0.57 16.32 11.96
C PRO A 94 1.70 15.30 12.16
N VAL A 95 2.07 14.61 11.08
CA VAL A 95 3.16 13.64 11.06
C VAL A 95 4.26 14.17 10.14
N ASN A 96 5.47 14.28 10.68
CA ASN A 96 6.64 14.70 9.93
C ASN A 96 7.12 13.60 8.97
N ASP A 97 8.14 13.94 8.17
CA ASP A 97 8.80 12.98 7.28
C ASP A 97 9.29 11.75 8.08
N PHE A 98 8.82 10.58 7.68
CA PHE A 98 9.24 9.27 8.20
C PHE A 98 10.07 8.48 7.19
N GLY A 99 10.61 9.16 6.15
CA GLY A 99 11.53 8.59 5.18
C GLY A 99 10.86 7.98 3.95
N GLN A 100 9.68 8.45 3.59
CA GLN A 100 8.94 7.99 2.41
C GLN A 100 9.60 8.43 1.09
N ALA A 101 10.37 9.52 1.10
CA ALA A 101 11.11 9.95 -0.08
C ALA A 101 12.12 8.87 -0.52
N GLY A 102 12.12 8.55 -1.80
CA GLY A 102 12.94 7.46 -2.37
C GLY A 102 12.39 6.05 -2.15
N GLY A 103 11.30 5.90 -1.41
CA GLY A 103 10.67 4.61 -1.14
C GLY A 103 10.23 3.86 -2.39
N PHE A 104 9.79 4.59 -3.40
CA PHE A 104 9.34 4.02 -4.67
C PHE A 104 10.44 3.21 -5.37
N GLU A 105 11.67 3.70 -5.40
CA GLU A 105 12.80 3.01 -6.03
C GLU A 105 13.12 1.69 -5.31
N HIS A 106 13.18 1.71 -3.98
CA HIS A 106 13.44 0.52 -3.18
C HIS A 106 12.30 -0.50 -3.27
N TRP A 107 11.06 -0.03 -3.18
CA TRP A 107 9.88 -0.86 -3.35
C TRP A 107 9.86 -1.52 -4.73
N THR A 108 10.07 -0.75 -5.79
CA THR A 108 10.11 -1.26 -7.17
C THR A 108 11.17 -2.36 -7.34
N ARG A 109 12.38 -2.17 -6.81
CA ARG A 109 13.43 -3.19 -6.88
C ARG A 109 13.03 -4.50 -6.20
N ILE A 110 12.43 -4.41 -5.02
CA ILE A 110 11.98 -5.62 -4.30
C ILE A 110 10.92 -6.35 -5.13
N VAL A 111 9.87 -5.64 -5.60
CA VAL A 111 8.82 -6.24 -6.44
C VAL A 111 9.39 -6.86 -7.71
N GLN A 112 10.29 -6.18 -8.38
CA GLN A 112 10.94 -6.69 -9.61
C GLN A 112 11.74 -7.95 -9.33
N CYS A 113 12.55 -7.98 -8.27
CA CYS A 113 13.36 -9.15 -7.92
C CYS A 113 12.49 -10.35 -7.51
N GLU A 114 11.47 -10.13 -6.70
CA GLU A 114 10.56 -11.21 -6.29
C GLU A 114 9.74 -11.74 -7.48
N GLY A 115 9.24 -10.84 -8.33
CA GLY A 115 8.53 -11.20 -9.56
C GLY A 115 9.42 -11.95 -10.54
N ALA A 116 10.67 -11.51 -10.74
CA ALA A 116 11.64 -12.22 -11.56
C ALA A 116 11.96 -13.62 -11.01
N ALA A 117 12.20 -13.72 -9.69
CA ALA A 117 12.50 -15.00 -9.05
C ALA A 117 11.34 -15.99 -9.16
N LEU A 118 10.11 -15.52 -8.97
CA LEU A 118 8.91 -16.33 -9.04
C LEU A 118 8.58 -16.80 -10.46
N HIS A 119 8.82 -15.95 -11.45
CA HIS A 119 8.42 -16.19 -12.84
C HIS A 119 9.60 -16.48 -13.79
N GLN A 120 10.80 -16.73 -13.28
CA GLN A 120 12.02 -16.85 -14.07
C GLN A 120 11.89 -17.84 -15.22
N ASP A 121 11.36 -19.02 -14.97
CA ASP A 121 11.21 -20.06 -16.00
C ASP A 121 10.18 -19.65 -17.05
N ARG A 122 9.05 -19.08 -16.64
CA ARG A 122 8.04 -18.56 -17.60
C ARG A 122 8.54 -17.40 -18.43
N ILE A 123 9.35 -16.51 -17.85
CA ILE A 123 9.98 -15.40 -18.59
C ILE A 123 10.88 -15.94 -19.70
N ARG A 124 11.58 -17.06 -19.46
CA ARG A 124 12.49 -17.66 -20.43
C ARG A 124 11.77 -18.51 -21.47
N GLU A 125 10.84 -19.35 -21.05
CA GLU A 125 10.24 -20.38 -21.87
C GLU A 125 8.99 -19.92 -22.61
N SER A 126 8.23 -19.02 -22.03
CA SER A 126 6.92 -18.56 -22.53
C SER A 126 6.68 -17.06 -22.31
N PRO A 127 7.59 -16.17 -22.79
CA PRO A 127 7.45 -14.72 -22.59
C PRO A 127 6.16 -14.15 -23.18
N GLY A 128 5.60 -14.81 -24.20
CA GLY A 128 4.32 -14.42 -24.81
C GLY A 128 3.09 -14.60 -23.93
N ASP A 129 3.20 -15.29 -22.79
CA ASP A 129 2.12 -15.42 -21.81
C ASP A 129 1.88 -14.14 -21.00
N PHE A 130 2.82 -13.19 -21.07
CA PHE A 130 2.73 -11.90 -20.38
C PHE A 130 2.40 -10.78 -21.37
N SER A 131 1.65 -9.77 -20.90
CA SER A 131 1.59 -8.52 -21.66
C SER A 131 2.98 -7.88 -21.70
N PRO A 132 3.31 -7.10 -22.75
CA PRO A 132 4.63 -6.46 -22.88
C PRO A 132 5.02 -5.61 -21.66
N ASP A 133 4.05 -4.89 -21.07
CA ASP A 133 4.29 -4.06 -19.88
C ASP A 133 4.63 -4.91 -18.65
N VAL A 134 3.88 -5.98 -18.40
CA VAL A 134 4.14 -6.88 -17.26
C VAL A 134 5.49 -7.57 -17.45
N LEU A 135 5.75 -8.10 -18.65
CA LEU A 135 7.03 -8.74 -18.96
C LEU A 135 8.20 -7.79 -18.72
N GLY A 136 8.11 -6.56 -19.22
CA GLY A 136 9.16 -5.56 -19.02
C GLY A 136 9.42 -5.23 -17.54
N ARG A 137 8.36 -5.13 -16.74
CA ARG A 137 8.47 -4.82 -15.32
C ARG A 137 9.13 -5.96 -14.53
N ILE A 138 8.66 -7.19 -14.70
CA ILE A 138 9.21 -8.33 -13.93
C ILE A 138 10.59 -8.77 -14.44
N SER A 139 10.87 -8.67 -15.75
CA SER A 139 12.19 -9.03 -16.31
C SER A 139 13.29 -8.09 -15.83
N ALA A 140 12.97 -6.83 -15.52
CA ALA A 140 13.95 -5.89 -14.98
C ALA A 140 14.58 -6.38 -13.66
N GLY A 141 13.90 -7.23 -12.92
CA GLY A 141 14.44 -7.85 -11.71
C GLY A 141 15.62 -8.79 -11.94
N LEU A 142 15.76 -9.33 -13.16
CA LEU A 142 16.90 -10.20 -13.52
C LEU A 142 18.24 -9.43 -13.59
N ASP A 143 18.18 -8.12 -13.79
CA ASP A 143 19.34 -7.24 -13.94
C ASP A 143 19.69 -6.50 -12.63
N VAL A 144 18.87 -6.62 -11.59
CA VAL A 144 19.13 -6.00 -10.28
C VAL A 144 20.28 -6.73 -9.58
N SER A 145 21.27 -5.98 -9.14
CA SER A 145 22.38 -6.57 -8.38
C SER A 145 21.94 -7.04 -6.98
N ALA A 146 22.56 -8.10 -6.48
CA ALA A 146 22.33 -8.55 -5.09
C ALA A 146 22.63 -7.46 -4.06
N ILE A 147 23.58 -6.56 -4.37
CA ILE A 147 23.93 -5.44 -3.49
C ILE A 147 22.78 -4.42 -3.45
N ASP A 148 22.17 -4.10 -4.59
CA ASP A 148 21.07 -3.13 -4.64
C ASP A 148 19.79 -3.71 -4.02
N LEU A 149 19.54 -5.01 -4.20
CA LEU A 149 18.46 -5.69 -3.47
C LEU A 149 18.70 -5.64 -1.96
N ALA A 150 19.90 -5.95 -1.49
CA ALA A 150 20.24 -5.91 -0.06
C ALA A 150 20.03 -4.51 0.53
N ARG A 151 20.42 -3.45 -0.20
CA ARG A 151 20.14 -2.05 0.20
C ARG A 151 18.67 -1.75 0.29
N SER A 152 17.88 -2.25 -0.66
CA SER A 152 16.43 -2.03 -0.67
C SER A 152 15.72 -2.76 0.48
N LEU A 153 16.18 -3.96 0.83
CA LEU A 153 15.68 -4.70 2.00
C LEU A 153 16.05 -3.98 3.32
N ASP A 154 17.28 -3.49 3.47
CA ASP A 154 17.68 -2.69 4.64
C ASP A 154 16.88 -1.39 4.76
N TRP A 155 16.65 -0.70 3.62
CA TRP A 155 15.79 0.48 3.60
C TRP A 155 14.37 0.14 4.07
N ARG A 156 13.77 -0.97 3.61
CA ARG A 156 12.44 -1.42 4.02
C ARG A 156 12.34 -1.63 5.53
N GLU A 157 13.33 -2.29 6.13
CA GLU A 157 13.33 -2.53 7.58
C GLU A 157 13.47 -1.23 8.38
N ARG A 158 14.31 -0.30 7.93
CA ARG A 158 14.42 1.04 8.53
C ARG A 158 13.13 1.86 8.38
N TYR A 159 12.47 1.74 7.23
CA TYR A 159 11.19 2.40 6.98
C TYR A 159 10.09 1.86 7.89
N ARG A 160 9.99 0.54 8.05
CA ARG A 160 9.05 -0.09 8.98
C ARG A 160 9.28 0.40 10.42
N HIS A 161 10.52 0.42 10.87
CA HIS A 161 10.84 0.90 12.21
C HIS A 161 10.38 2.36 12.44
N ARG A 162 10.62 3.24 11.47
CA ARG A 162 10.13 4.62 11.56
C ARG A 162 8.61 4.74 11.55
N LEU A 163 7.94 3.88 10.77
CA LEU A 163 6.47 3.81 10.82
C LEU A 163 5.95 3.33 12.18
N ASP A 164 6.61 2.36 12.79
CA ASP A 164 6.24 1.88 14.13
C ASP A 164 6.37 3.01 15.17
N GLU A 165 7.39 3.87 15.06
CA GLU A 165 7.54 5.08 15.90
C GLU A 165 6.36 6.04 15.68
N VAL A 166 5.98 6.31 14.43
CA VAL A 166 4.80 7.16 14.11
C VAL A 166 3.52 6.58 14.70
N PHE A 167 3.31 5.26 14.58
CA PHE A 167 2.15 4.58 15.16
C PHE A 167 2.15 4.52 16.70
N GLY A 168 3.23 4.93 17.36
CA GLY A 168 3.22 5.23 18.79
C GLY A 168 2.38 6.47 19.13
N ASP A 169 2.33 7.43 18.21
CA ASP A 169 1.66 8.72 18.41
C ASP A 169 0.28 8.82 17.74
N VAL A 170 -0.01 7.99 16.73
CA VAL A 170 -1.27 7.99 15.98
C VAL A 170 -1.83 6.58 15.83
N ASP A 171 -3.12 6.47 15.58
CA ASP A 171 -3.81 5.20 15.45
C ASP A 171 -4.03 4.82 13.96
N VAL A 172 -4.10 5.84 13.09
CA VAL A 172 -4.29 5.71 11.64
C VAL A 172 -3.55 6.85 10.94
N ILE A 173 -3.00 6.58 9.76
CA ILE A 173 -2.47 7.62 8.87
C ILE A 173 -3.41 7.79 7.68
N VAL A 174 -3.74 9.03 7.32
CA VAL A 174 -4.56 9.37 6.14
C VAL A 174 -3.69 9.98 5.07
N THR A 175 -3.75 9.42 3.86
CA THR A 175 -3.09 9.92 2.65
C THR A 175 -4.02 9.83 1.45
N PRO A 176 -3.87 10.65 0.40
CA PRO A 176 -4.49 10.37 -0.88
C PRO A 176 -3.99 9.03 -1.43
N VAL A 177 -4.87 8.27 -2.09
CA VAL A 177 -4.51 6.99 -2.75
C VAL A 177 -3.69 7.27 -4.01
N VAL A 178 -4.06 8.33 -4.74
CA VAL A 178 -3.36 8.81 -5.94
C VAL A 178 -3.39 10.34 -5.95
N PRO A 179 -2.39 11.00 -6.55
CA PRO A 179 -2.31 12.45 -6.57
C PRO A 179 -3.21 13.12 -7.62
N ILE A 180 -3.79 12.35 -8.54
CA ILE A 180 -4.57 12.82 -9.69
C ILE A 180 -6.02 12.36 -9.61
N ASP A 181 -6.91 13.07 -10.27
CA ASP A 181 -8.30 12.63 -10.48
C ASP A 181 -8.33 11.39 -11.41
N VAL A 182 -9.47 10.70 -11.46
CA VAL A 182 -9.64 9.48 -12.26
C VAL A 182 -9.39 9.80 -13.74
N PRO A 183 -8.35 9.25 -14.36
CA PRO A 183 -8.07 9.48 -15.77
C PRO A 183 -9.05 8.73 -16.68
N PHE A 184 -9.27 9.24 -17.88
CA PHE A 184 -10.01 8.50 -18.90
C PHE A 184 -9.23 7.25 -19.34
N ALA A 185 -9.95 6.16 -19.63
CA ALA A 185 -9.34 4.90 -20.05
C ALA A 185 -8.60 4.98 -21.38
N ASP A 186 -9.05 5.87 -22.27
CA ASP A 186 -8.42 6.08 -23.58
C ASP A 186 -7.12 6.89 -23.43
N GLY A 187 -6.00 6.30 -23.83
CA GLY A 187 -4.69 6.97 -23.79
C GLY A 187 -3.94 6.85 -22.46
N LEU A 188 -4.37 5.96 -21.58
CA LEU A 188 -3.64 5.67 -20.35
C LEU A 188 -2.27 5.05 -20.66
N ASP A 189 -1.20 5.82 -20.44
CA ASP A 189 0.12 5.25 -20.25
C ASP A 189 0.24 4.81 -18.78
N SER A 190 0.28 3.51 -18.55
CA SER A 190 0.41 2.94 -17.20
C SER A 190 1.69 3.40 -16.47
N ARG A 191 2.64 4.00 -17.18
CA ARG A 191 3.89 4.55 -16.64
C ARG A 191 3.77 5.99 -16.15
N ALA A 192 2.73 6.71 -16.60
CA ALA A 192 2.54 8.12 -16.23
C ALA A 192 1.84 8.31 -14.88
N GLN A 193 1.48 7.22 -14.18
CA GLN A 193 0.70 7.24 -12.94
C GLN A 193 1.50 6.84 -11.70
N THR A 194 2.82 6.77 -11.83
CA THR A 194 3.71 6.40 -10.70
C THR A 194 4.74 7.46 -10.40
#